data_a472f50c0ab0ccbb1d738c9d82e6c2f1
#
_entry.id   a472f50c0ab0ccbb1d738c9d82e6c2f1
#
_cell.length_a   1.000
_cell.length_b   1.000
_cell.length_c   1.000
_cell.angle_alpha   90.00
_cell.angle_beta   90.00
_cell.angle_gamma   90.00
#
_symmetry.space_group_name_H-M   'P 1'
#
loop_
_entity.id
_entity.type
_entity.pdbx_description
1 polymer ?
#
loop_
_entity_poly.entity_id
_entity_poly.type
_entity_poly.pdbx_seq_one_letter_code
_entity_poly.pdbx_strand_id
1 'polypeptide(L)'
;QGYSSAASDVYKRQAQTHSSGVVNIKKDLEQSIEGENVIVVEDIVDSGNTLSRLMQLFESRNPKTLTICTLLDKPDRRVVENLQVDYTGFVIPDKFVVGFGLDYDQRYRNLPYIGFVEDAD
;
A
#
# COMPACT_ATOMS: atom_id res chain seq x y z
N GLN A 1 5.76 -15.39 14.78
CA GLN A 1 6.09 -14.62 13.57
C GLN A 1 4.82 -14.43 12.78
N GLY A 2 4.06 -13.42 13.18
CA GLY A 2 2.80 -13.14 12.53
C GLY A 2 2.98 -12.20 11.35
N TYR A 3 2.66 -12.68 10.17
CA TYR A 3 2.50 -11.81 9.01
C TYR A 3 1.04 -11.38 8.98
N SER A 4 0.80 -10.09 9.13
CA SER A 4 -0.55 -9.56 9.09
C SER A 4 -0.81 -8.83 7.76
N SER A 5 -0.48 -9.47 6.65
CA SER A 5 -0.78 -8.93 5.33
C SER A 5 -2.27 -8.70 5.13
N ALA A 6 -3.10 -9.55 5.73
CA ALA A 6 -4.54 -9.42 5.63
C ALA A 6 -5.08 -8.13 6.28
N ALA A 7 -4.48 -7.68 7.39
CA ALA A 7 -4.93 -6.46 8.05
C ALA A 7 -4.64 -5.22 7.18
N SER A 8 -3.47 -5.17 6.56
CA SER A 8 -3.10 -4.10 5.65
C SER A 8 -4.07 -4.00 4.47
N ASP A 9 -4.41 -5.13 3.86
CA ASP A 9 -5.37 -5.19 2.75
C ASP A 9 -6.76 -4.67 3.16
N VAL A 10 -7.22 -5.04 4.34
CA VAL A 10 -8.53 -4.57 4.83
C VAL A 10 -8.52 -3.06 5.00
N TYR A 11 -7.50 -2.49 5.59
CA TYR A 11 -7.40 -1.05 5.76
C TYR A 11 -7.31 -0.33 4.42
N LYS A 12 -6.54 -0.85 3.48
CA LYS A 12 -6.39 -0.30 2.15
C LYS A 12 -7.71 -0.29 1.39
N ARG A 13 -8.47 -1.39 1.44
CA ARG A 13 -9.78 -1.49 0.79
C ARG A 13 -10.79 -0.52 1.37
N GLN A 14 -10.80 -0.35 2.69
CA GLN A 14 -11.68 0.61 3.34
C GLN A 14 -11.35 2.04 2.95
N ALA A 15 -10.08 2.36 2.81
CA ALA A 15 -9.65 3.67 2.35
C ALA A 15 -10.04 3.95 0.91
N GLN A 16 -10.01 2.95 0.04
CA GLN A 16 -10.41 3.08 -1.36
C GLN A 16 -11.89 3.36 -1.53
N THR A 17 -12.74 2.96 -0.59
CA THR A 17 -14.16 3.25 -0.64
C THR A 17 -14.51 4.66 -0.16
N HIS A 18 -13.56 5.38 0.41
CA HIS A 18 -13.76 6.72 0.93
C HIS A 18 -12.88 7.72 0.22
N SER A 19 -13.45 8.46 -0.71
CA SER A 19 -12.74 9.49 -1.47
C SER A 19 -12.34 10.72 -0.64
N SER A 20 -12.79 10.80 0.61
CA SER A 20 -12.55 11.95 1.48
C SER A 20 -11.17 11.99 2.13
N GLY A 21 -10.33 10.98 1.90
CA GLY A 21 -9.03 10.88 2.55
C GLY A 21 -9.08 10.49 4.03
N VAL A 22 -10.25 10.16 4.54
CA VAL A 22 -10.40 9.66 5.91
C VAL A 22 -10.28 8.16 5.90
N VAL A 23 -9.32 7.63 6.64
CA VAL A 23 -9.15 6.18 6.82
C VAL A 23 -9.87 5.78 8.09
N ASN A 24 -10.96 5.04 7.95
CA ASN A 24 -11.66 4.43 9.09
C ASN A 24 -11.11 3.05 9.33
N ILE A 25 -10.34 2.91 10.40
CA ILE A 25 -9.77 1.62 10.77
C ILE A 25 -10.77 0.92 11.67
N LYS A 26 -11.50 -0.04 11.09
CA LYS A 26 -12.52 -0.80 11.80
C LYS A 26 -11.97 -2.04 12.48
N LYS A 27 -10.85 -2.53 12.00
CA LYS A 27 -10.22 -3.72 12.56
C LYS A 27 -8.75 -3.41 12.84
N ASP A 28 -8.37 -3.57 14.07
CA ASP A 28 -7.01 -3.35 14.51
C ASP A 28 -6.16 -4.61 14.32
N LEU A 29 -4.85 -4.43 14.45
CA LEU A 29 -3.92 -5.56 14.50
C LEU A 29 -4.27 -6.45 15.70
N GLU A 30 -4.41 -7.75 15.45
CA GLU A 30 -4.73 -8.71 16.50
C GLU A 30 -3.59 -8.87 17.50
N GLN A 31 -2.37 -8.60 17.07
CA GLN A 31 -1.17 -8.72 17.90
C GLN A 31 -0.52 -7.35 18.09
N SER A 32 0.03 -7.15 19.28
CA SER A 32 0.83 -5.95 19.56
C SER A 32 2.08 -5.95 18.72
N ILE A 33 2.41 -4.78 18.16
CA ILE A 33 3.66 -4.56 17.44
C ILE A 33 4.71 -3.81 18.27
N GLU A 34 4.41 -3.56 19.53
CA GLU A 34 5.32 -2.85 20.43
C GLU A 34 6.65 -3.57 20.52
N GLY A 35 7.73 -2.85 20.27
CA GLY A 35 9.09 -3.39 20.32
C GLY A 35 9.46 -4.33 19.18
N GLU A 36 8.56 -4.53 18.22
CA GLU A 36 8.80 -5.44 17.11
C GLU A 36 9.38 -4.71 15.89
N ASN A 37 10.10 -5.45 15.06
CA ASN A 37 10.51 -4.99 13.73
C ASN A 37 9.36 -5.22 12.76
N VAL A 38 8.82 -4.14 12.21
CA VAL A 38 7.63 -4.19 11.36
C VAL A 38 7.99 -3.78 9.94
N ILE A 39 7.60 -4.59 8.98
CA ILE A 39 7.70 -4.29 7.55
C ILE A 39 6.28 -4.22 6.99
N VAL A 40 5.94 -3.09 6.40
CA VAL A 40 4.69 -2.91 5.68
C VAL A 40 4.94 -3.20 4.21
N VAL A 41 4.27 -4.21 3.69
CA VAL A 41 4.43 -4.66 2.31
C VAL A 41 3.22 -4.21 1.51
N GLU A 42 3.47 -3.47 0.44
CA GLU A 42 2.45 -2.98 -0.46
C GLU A 42 2.71 -3.45 -1.89
N ASP A 43 1.64 -3.61 -2.65
CA ASP A 43 1.73 -3.89 -4.09
C ASP A 43 2.15 -2.64 -4.84
N ILE A 44 1.55 -1.51 -4.52
CA ILE A 44 1.81 -0.24 -5.20
C ILE A 44 1.66 0.93 -4.22
N VAL A 45 2.56 1.89 -4.33
CA VAL A 45 2.45 3.18 -3.63
C VAL A 45 2.10 4.24 -4.67
N ASP A 46 0.96 4.87 -4.48
CA ASP A 46 0.41 5.88 -5.37
C ASP A 46 0.52 7.27 -4.72
N SER A 47 -0.59 7.89 -4.33
CA SER A 47 -0.58 9.20 -3.67
C SER A 47 0.13 9.19 -2.32
N GLY A 48 0.12 8.07 -1.63
CA GLY A 48 0.70 7.90 -0.32
C GLY A 48 -0.22 8.29 0.84
N ASN A 49 -1.42 8.78 0.57
CA ASN A 49 -2.34 9.24 1.60
C ASN A 49 -2.72 8.13 2.58
N THR A 50 -3.18 7.00 2.05
CA THR A 50 -3.59 5.87 2.88
C THR A 50 -2.41 5.29 3.64
N LEU A 51 -1.30 5.10 2.94
CA LEU A 51 -0.11 4.50 3.55
C LEU A 51 0.47 5.41 4.64
N SER A 52 0.48 6.71 4.42
CA SER A 52 0.95 7.68 5.41
C SER A 52 0.14 7.60 6.70
N ARG A 53 -1.16 7.49 6.61
CA ARG A 53 -2.03 7.35 7.78
C ARG A 53 -1.84 6.04 8.50
N LEU A 54 -1.67 4.97 7.73
CA LEU A 54 -1.38 3.65 8.29
C LEU A 54 -0.05 3.66 9.03
N MET A 55 0.97 4.32 8.48
CA MET A 55 2.27 4.43 9.12
C MET A 55 2.19 5.23 10.41
N GLN A 56 1.43 6.32 10.45
CA GLN A 56 1.21 7.08 11.67
C GLN A 56 0.56 6.23 12.76
N LEU A 57 -0.42 5.42 12.39
CA LEU A 57 -1.05 4.50 13.34
C LEU A 57 -0.03 3.51 13.90
N PHE A 58 0.74 2.89 13.03
CA PHE A 58 1.73 1.90 13.47
C PHE A 58 2.81 2.54 14.35
N GLU A 59 3.27 3.73 14.00
CA GLU A 59 4.24 4.47 14.84
C GLU A 59 3.69 4.74 16.24
N SER A 60 2.40 5.03 16.35
CA SER A 60 1.75 5.27 17.65
C SER A 60 1.78 4.04 18.56
N ARG A 61 2.05 2.86 18.03
CA ARG A 61 2.10 1.60 18.75
C ARG A 61 3.51 1.19 19.15
N ASN A 62 4.47 2.07 18.95
CA ASN A 62 5.86 1.93 19.41
C ASN A 62 6.57 0.67 18.89
N PRO A 63 6.60 0.41 17.57
CA PRO A 63 7.44 -0.64 17.02
C PRO A 63 8.90 -0.30 17.21
N LYS A 64 9.76 -1.30 17.21
CA LYS A 64 11.20 -1.08 17.26
C LYS A 64 11.70 -0.46 15.96
N THR A 65 11.25 -0.99 14.83
CA THR A 65 11.50 -0.44 13.48
C THR A 65 10.24 -0.53 12.66
N LEU A 66 10.08 0.40 11.73
CA LEU A 66 8.94 0.43 10.83
C LEU A 66 9.44 0.77 9.44
N THR A 67 9.27 -0.14 8.50
CA THR A 67 9.86 -0.10 7.17
C THR A 67 8.77 -0.34 6.12
N ILE A 68 8.85 0.35 4.99
CA ILE A 68 7.94 0.15 3.85
C ILE A 68 8.67 -0.54 2.73
N CYS A 69 8.07 -1.61 2.21
CA CYS A 69 8.52 -2.34 1.04
C CYS A 69 7.38 -2.40 0.03
N THR A 70 7.59 -1.92 -1.18
CA THR A 70 6.58 -1.98 -2.24
C THR A 70 7.12 -2.61 -3.50
N LEU A 71 6.26 -3.30 -4.24
CA LEU A 71 6.62 -3.80 -5.56
C LEU A 71 6.71 -2.66 -6.57
N LEU A 72 5.71 -1.78 -6.59
CA LEU A 72 5.62 -0.67 -7.54
C LEU A 72 5.51 0.66 -6.81
N ASP A 73 6.20 1.67 -7.31
CA ASP A 73 6.13 3.03 -6.79
C ASP A 73 5.85 4.00 -7.94
N LYS A 74 4.84 4.85 -7.75
CA LYS A 74 4.48 5.94 -8.67
C LYS A 74 4.80 7.28 -8.00
N PRO A 75 6.05 7.73 -8.00
CA PRO A 75 6.41 8.98 -7.31
C PRO A 75 5.70 10.20 -7.88
N ASP A 76 5.35 10.20 -9.17
CA ASP A 76 4.64 11.32 -9.80
C ASP A 76 3.25 11.54 -9.23
N ARG A 77 2.66 10.53 -8.60
CA ARG A 77 1.35 10.63 -7.95
C ARG A 77 1.43 11.03 -6.49
N ARG A 78 2.62 11.14 -5.95
CA ARG A 78 2.80 11.40 -4.51
C ARG A 78 2.29 12.78 -4.13
N VAL A 79 1.42 12.82 -3.11
CA VAL A 79 0.91 14.07 -2.54
C VAL A 79 1.37 14.28 -1.11
N VAL A 80 1.89 13.23 -0.47
CA VAL A 80 2.40 13.28 0.91
C VAL A 80 3.90 13.51 0.87
N GLU A 81 4.36 14.56 1.55
CA GLU A 81 5.77 14.99 1.47
C GLU A 81 6.73 14.09 2.25
N ASN A 82 6.28 13.52 3.38
CA ASN A 82 7.17 12.87 4.36
C ASN A 82 7.08 11.34 4.34
N LEU A 83 6.60 10.76 3.26
CA LEU A 83 6.52 9.31 3.15
C LEU A 83 7.81 8.78 2.53
N GLN A 84 8.56 8.02 3.29
CA GLN A 84 9.77 7.37 2.81
C GLN A 84 9.50 5.89 2.55
N VAL A 85 9.64 5.48 1.30
CA VAL A 85 9.58 4.07 0.90
C VAL A 85 10.99 3.51 0.95
N ASP A 86 11.23 2.52 1.80
CA ASP A 86 12.57 2.02 2.07
C ASP A 86 13.07 1.07 0.98
N TYR A 87 12.16 0.22 0.48
CA TYR A 87 12.49 -0.76 -0.54
C TYR A 87 11.45 -0.71 -1.65
N THR A 88 11.90 -0.52 -2.87
CA THR A 88 11.05 -0.44 -4.07
C THR A 88 11.52 -1.44 -5.11
N GLY A 89 10.61 -2.26 -5.62
CA GLY A 89 10.90 -3.15 -6.72
C GLY A 89 11.10 -2.39 -8.01
N PHE A 90 10.11 -1.62 -8.43
CA PHE A 90 10.15 -0.83 -9.66
C PHE A 90 9.52 0.54 -9.45
N VAL A 91 10.18 1.56 -9.95
CA VAL A 91 9.61 2.91 -10.10
C VAL A 91 8.92 2.97 -11.47
N ILE A 92 7.65 3.35 -11.48
CA ILE A 92 6.84 3.36 -12.70
C ILE A 92 6.22 4.74 -12.93
N PRO A 93 5.90 5.08 -14.21
CA PRO A 93 5.20 6.32 -14.51
C PRO A 93 3.74 6.27 -14.06
N ASP A 94 3.06 7.41 -14.14
CA ASP A 94 1.65 7.52 -13.80
C ASP A 94 0.78 6.85 -14.86
N LYS A 95 0.72 5.52 -14.78
CA LYS A 95 -0.11 4.69 -15.66
C LYS A 95 -0.84 3.65 -14.84
N PHE A 96 -1.99 3.22 -15.31
CA PHE A 96 -2.75 2.17 -14.67
C PHE A 96 -2.14 0.81 -15.00
N VAL A 97 -1.70 0.08 -13.98
CA VAL A 97 -0.98 -1.19 -14.15
C VAL A 97 -1.87 -2.38 -13.80
N VAL A 98 -1.61 -3.49 -14.48
CA VAL A 98 -2.31 -4.76 -14.31
C VAL A 98 -1.32 -5.92 -14.36
N GLY A 99 -1.77 -7.09 -13.92
CA GLY A 99 -0.97 -8.29 -13.91
C GLY A 99 -0.35 -8.57 -12.55
N PHE A 100 0.20 -9.74 -12.37
CA PHE A 100 0.76 -10.19 -11.09
C PHE A 100 -0.21 -10.00 -9.91
N GLY A 101 -1.51 -10.28 -10.13
CA GLY A 101 -2.55 -10.09 -9.14
C GLY A 101 -3.25 -8.74 -9.19
N LEU A 102 -2.66 -7.74 -9.82
CA LEU A 102 -3.28 -6.43 -10.02
C LEU A 102 -4.33 -6.51 -11.13
N ASP A 103 -5.45 -5.84 -10.95
CA ASP A 103 -6.58 -5.95 -11.86
C ASP A 103 -7.05 -4.62 -12.43
N TYR A 104 -7.74 -4.74 -13.55
CA TYR A 104 -8.61 -3.70 -14.10
C TYR A 104 -10.01 -4.32 -14.23
N ASP A 105 -10.94 -3.87 -13.40
CA ASP A 105 -12.31 -4.35 -13.36
C ASP A 105 -12.35 -5.91 -13.26
N GLN A 106 -11.61 -6.46 -12.30
CA GLN A 106 -11.45 -7.90 -12.03
C GLN A 106 -10.81 -8.69 -13.17
N ARG A 107 -10.16 -8.01 -14.12
CA ARG A 107 -9.49 -8.63 -15.27
C ARG A 107 -7.97 -8.50 -15.14
N TYR A 108 -7.26 -9.35 -15.85
CA TYR A 108 -5.81 -9.30 -16.05
C TYR A 108 -4.96 -9.68 -14.83
N ARG A 109 -5.56 -10.14 -13.73
CA ARG A 109 -4.80 -10.59 -12.54
C ARG A 109 -3.85 -11.75 -12.85
N ASN A 110 -4.23 -12.58 -13.82
CA ASN A 110 -3.48 -13.80 -14.18
C ASN A 110 -2.30 -13.57 -15.10
N LEU A 111 -2.04 -12.35 -15.52
CA LEU A 111 -0.91 -12.06 -16.38
C LEU A 111 0.41 -12.34 -15.63
N PRO A 112 1.35 -13.06 -16.22
CA PRO A 112 2.63 -13.37 -15.58
C PRO A 112 3.65 -12.24 -15.74
N TYR A 113 3.18 -11.03 -15.96
CA TYR A 113 3.97 -9.81 -16.06
C TYR A 113 3.12 -8.63 -15.59
N ILE A 114 3.78 -7.50 -15.33
CA ILE A 114 3.10 -6.25 -15.04
C ILE A 114 3.05 -5.44 -16.33
N GLY A 115 1.83 -5.12 -16.75
CA GLY A 115 1.58 -4.28 -17.92
C GLY A 115 0.76 -3.06 -17.53
N PHE A 116 0.56 -2.17 -18.45
CA PHE A 116 -0.34 -1.02 -18.23
C PHE A 116 -1.47 -1.03 -19.26
N VAL A 117 -2.61 -0.50 -18.83
CA VAL A 117 -3.75 -0.32 -19.71
C VAL A 117 -3.61 1.05 -20.35
N GLU A 118 -3.55 1.08 -21.67
CA GLU A 118 -3.65 2.34 -22.40
C GLU A 118 -5.08 2.85 -22.32
N ASP A 119 -5.23 4.15 -22.22
CA ASP A 119 -6.56 4.75 -22.13
C ASP A 119 -7.38 4.31 -23.33
N ALA A 120 -8.32 3.47 -23.06
CA ALA A 120 -9.29 3.06 -24.03
C ALA A 120 -10.46 4.05 -23.97
N ASP A 121 -10.28 5.19 -24.51
CA ASP A 121 -11.37 6.13 -24.68
C ASP A 121 -12.26 5.69 -25.85
#